data_642703b11e40909a6cf50bc6de9336e8
#
_entry.id   642703b11e40909a6cf50bc6de9336e8
#
_cell.length_a   1.000
_cell.length_b   1.000
_cell.length_c   1.000
_cell.angle_alpha   90.00
_cell.angle_beta   90.00
_cell.angle_gamma   90.00
#
_symmetry.space_group_name_H-M   'P 1'
#
loop_
_entity.id
_entity.type
_entity.pdbx_description
1 polymer ?
#
loop_
_entity_poly.entity_id
_entity_poly.type
_entity_poly.pdbx_seq_one_letter_code
_entity_poly.pdbx_strand_id
1 'polypeptide(L)'
;MTESEAGGLCTDILACVDLARRANQLAGSLTLLDRKRLELARALATCPRVLLLDEIAGGLTEHEASALVNTIQSVRAQNVAIVWIEHVVHALLACVQRLVVLNFGALIAQGEPHAVMASPEVQRVYMGIEV
;
A
#
# COMPACT_ATOMS: atom_id res chain seq x y z
N MET A 1 20.41 15.18 14.35
CA MET A 1 19.33 14.39 15.01
C MET A 1 19.97 13.65 16.18
N THR A 2 19.52 13.94 17.41
CA THR A 2 19.96 13.25 18.62
C THR A 2 19.31 11.86 18.72
N GLU A 3 19.86 10.99 19.58
CA GLU A 3 19.27 9.64 19.80
C GLU A 3 17.82 9.71 20.33
N SER A 4 17.52 10.69 21.17
CA SER A 4 16.17 10.95 21.70
C SER A 4 15.21 11.39 20.59
N GLU A 5 15.63 12.27 19.68
CA GLU A 5 14.82 12.70 18.52
C GLU A 5 14.57 11.55 17.56
N ALA A 6 15.58 10.71 17.32
CA ALA A 6 15.44 9.51 16.50
C ALA A 6 14.46 8.52 17.11
N GLY A 7 14.52 8.30 18.42
CA GLY A 7 13.59 7.44 19.15
C GLY A 7 12.14 7.94 19.08
N GLY A 8 11.93 9.25 19.22
CA GLY A 8 10.62 9.87 19.04
C GLY A 8 10.06 9.64 17.64
N LEU A 9 10.83 9.92 16.62
CA LEU A 9 10.43 9.69 15.22
C LEU A 9 10.08 8.22 14.93
N CYS A 10 10.88 7.27 15.44
CA CYS A 10 10.58 5.85 15.31
C CYS A 10 9.23 5.49 15.95
N THR A 11 8.93 6.03 17.13
CA THR A 11 7.67 5.78 17.83
C THR A 11 6.48 6.29 17.03
N ASP A 12 6.58 7.50 16.48
CA ASP A 12 5.52 8.12 15.67
C ASP A 12 5.28 7.33 14.38
N ILE A 13 6.34 6.88 13.71
CA ILE A 13 6.24 6.05 12.51
C ILE A 13 5.58 4.70 12.83
N LEU A 14 6.00 4.04 13.91
CA LEU A 14 5.39 2.76 14.33
C LEU A 14 3.92 2.94 14.68
N ALA A 15 3.53 4.06 15.27
CA ALA A 15 2.12 4.37 15.53
C ALA A 15 1.34 4.57 14.21
N CYS A 16 1.90 5.28 13.24
CA CYS A 16 1.29 5.51 11.93
C CYS A 16 1.00 4.21 11.18
N VAL A 17 1.84 3.19 11.32
CA VAL A 17 1.66 1.89 10.65
C VAL A 17 1.03 0.81 11.56
N ASP A 18 0.44 1.19 12.69
CA ASP A 18 -0.22 0.28 13.65
C ASP A 18 0.72 -0.80 14.24
N LEU A 19 1.98 -0.43 14.50
CA LEU A 19 2.99 -1.30 15.13
C LEU A 19 3.46 -0.81 16.51
N ALA A 20 2.90 0.27 17.06
CA ALA A 20 3.35 0.85 18.33
C ALA A 20 3.38 -0.17 19.49
N ARG A 21 2.36 -1.05 19.56
CA ARG A 21 2.28 -2.10 20.59
C ARG A 21 3.32 -3.20 20.45
N ARG A 22 3.99 -3.29 19.30
CA ARG A 22 4.99 -4.30 18.96
C ARG A 22 6.40 -3.75 18.88
N ALA A 23 6.62 -2.50 19.31
CA ALA A 23 7.91 -1.81 19.21
C ALA A 23 9.10 -2.59 19.80
N ASN A 24 8.85 -3.36 20.87
CA ASN A 24 9.88 -4.17 21.54
C ASN A 24 9.83 -5.67 21.14
N GLN A 25 9.03 -6.04 20.14
CA GLN A 25 8.95 -7.42 19.67
C GLN A 25 10.03 -7.70 18.61
N LEU A 26 10.60 -8.90 18.64
CA LEU A 26 11.56 -9.31 17.61
C LEU A 26 10.89 -9.36 16.24
N ALA A 27 11.50 -8.73 15.23
CA ALA A 27 10.95 -8.66 13.88
C ALA A 27 10.67 -10.05 13.27
N GLY A 28 11.49 -11.06 13.59
CA GLY A 28 11.29 -12.43 13.13
C GLY A 28 10.05 -13.12 13.70
N SER A 29 9.47 -12.64 14.80
CA SER A 29 8.26 -13.19 15.43
C SER A 29 6.97 -12.44 15.01
N LEU A 30 7.07 -11.43 14.15
CA LEU A 30 5.92 -10.70 13.63
C LEU A 30 5.10 -11.55 12.64
N THR A 31 3.80 -11.32 12.59
CA THR A 31 2.92 -11.88 11.56
C THR A 31 3.30 -11.35 10.18
N LEU A 32 2.78 -11.96 9.11
CA LEU A 32 3.04 -11.47 7.75
C LEU A 32 2.56 -10.03 7.58
N LEU A 33 1.35 -9.70 8.03
CA LEU A 33 0.82 -8.34 7.99
C LEU A 33 1.72 -7.36 8.75
N ASP A 34 2.15 -7.70 9.96
CA ASP A 34 3.00 -6.82 10.76
C ASP A 34 4.40 -6.65 10.14
N ARG A 35 4.92 -7.64 9.45
CA ARG A 35 6.16 -7.52 8.66
C ARG A 35 5.99 -6.55 7.48
N LYS A 36 4.86 -6.61 6.76
CA LYS A 36 4.54 -5.65 5.70
C LYS A 36 4.44 -4.21 6.24
N ARG A 37 3.81 -4.05 7.40
CA ARG A 37 3.76 -2.75 8.12
C ARG A 37 5.15 -2.27 8.53
N LEU A 38 6.05 -3.18 8.97
CA LEU A 38 7.42 -2.83 9.31
C LEU A 38 8.23 -2.37 8.08
N GLU A 39 8.01 -2.99 6.91
CA GLU A 39 8.61 -2.54 5.65
C GLU A 39 8.15 -1.12 5.30
N LEU A 40 6.85 -0.81 5.46
CA LEU A 40 6.33 0.56 5.32
C LEU A 40 6.99 1.53 6.32
N ALA A 41 7.10 1.15 7.59
CA ALA A 41 7.73 1.97 8.62
C ALA A 41 9.19 2.31 8.26
N ARG A 42 9.94 1.33 7.77
CA ARG A 42 11.34 1.54 7.32
C ARG A 42 11.42 2.51 6.14
N ALA A 43 10.52 2.41 5.18
CA ALA A 43 10.46 3.34 4.06
C ALA A 43 10.09 4.75 4.55
N LEU A 44 9.12 4.89 5.46
CA LEU A 44 8.71 6.18 6.03
C LEU A 44 9.81 6.85 6.85
N ALA A 45 10.69 6.06 7.47
CA ALA A 45 11.82 6.59 8.24
C ALA A 45 12.84 7.39 7.38
N THR A 46 12.78 7.25 6.05
CA THR A 46 13.56 8.09 5.12
C THR A 46 12.90 9.44 4.83
N CYS A 47 11.75 9.74 5.45
CA CYS A 47 10.95 10.95 5.23
C CYS A 47 10.64 11.19 3.74
N PRO A 48 10.08 10.22 3.02
CA PRO A 48 9.88 10.31 1.58
C PRO A 48 8.73 11.26 1.24
N ARG A 49 8.84 11.94 0.09
CA ARG A 49 7.72 12.65 -0.52
C ARG A 49 6.85 11.75 -1.40
N VAL A 50 7.45 10.67 -1.90
CA VAL A 50 6.79 9.66 -2.73
C VAL A 50 7.16 8.28 -2.20
N LEU A 51 6.18 7.43 -2.00
CA LEU A 51 6.33 6.04 -1.59
C LEU A 51 5.91 5.13 -2.76
N LEU A 52 6.78 4.20 -3.11
CA LEU A 52 6.52 3.19 -4.14
C LEU A 52 6.24 1.85 -3.45
N LEU A 53 5.08 1.28 -3.72
CA LEU A 53 4.65 -0.02 -3.18
C LEU A 53 4.50 -1.00 -4.33
N ASP A 54 5.13 -2.17 -4.20
CA ASP A 54 5.08 -3.23 -5.20
C ASP A 54 4.57 -4.53 -4.55
N GLU A 55 3.34 -4.93 -4.95
CA GLU A 55 2.66 -6.16 -4.52
C GLU A 55 2.70 -6.40 -2.98
N ILE A 56 2.54 -5.33 -2.21
CA ILE A 56 2.67 -5.39 -0.74
C ILE A 56 1.55 -6.22 -0.09
N ALA A 57 0.37 -6.35 -0.73
CA ALA A 57 -0.75 -7.16 -0.23
C ALA A 57 -0.60 -8.67 -0.53
N GLY A 58 0.44 -9.07 -1.27
CA GLY A 58 0.66 -10.47 -1.61
C GLY A 58 0.78 -11.38 -0.39
N GLY A 59 0.07 -12.52 -0.40
CA GLY A 59 0.07 -13.53 0.65
C GLY A 59 -0.79 -13.21 1.88
N LEU A 60 -1.47 -12.06 1.90
CA LEU A 60 -2.41 -11.69 2.96
C LEU A 60 -3.80 -12.29 2.70
N THR A 61 -4.53 -12.61 3.76
CA THR A 61 -5.97 -12.86 3.70
C THR A 61 -6.73 -11.57 3.35
N GLU A 62 -7.99 -11.66 2.91
CA GLU A 62 -8.83 -10.48 2.64
C GLU A 62 -8.93 -9.54 3.84
N HIS A 63 -9.07 -10.10 5.04
CA HIS A 63 -9.11 -9.30 6.26
C HIS A 63 -7.80 -8.56 6.53
N GLU A 64 -6.67 -9.24 6.36
CA GLU A 64 -5.33 -8.63 6.51
C GLU A 64 -5.05 -7.59 5.41
N ALA A 65 -5.46 -7.86 4.17
CA ALA A 65 -5.36 -6.90 3.07
C ALA A 65 -6.16 -5.62 3.36
N SER A 66 -7.39 -5.76 3.89
CA SER A 66 -8.20 -4.62 4.33
C SER A 66 -7.54 -3.84 5.47
N ALA A 67 -6.92 -4.53 6.43
CA ALA A 67 -6.17 -3.89 7.51
C ALA A 67 -4.92 -3.15 6.97
N LEU A 68 -4.23 -3.71 5.97
CA LEU A 68 -3.12 -3.05 5.30
C LEU A 68 -3.57 -1.80 4.53
N VAL A 69 -4.71 -1.85 3.83
CA VAL A 69 -5.32 -0.69 3.16
C VAL A 69 -5.53 0.45 4.14
N ASN A 70 -6.08 0.18 5.33
CA ASN A 70 -6.26 1.19 6.37
C ASN A 70 -4.91 1.80 6.81
N THR A 71 -3.86 0.98 6.93
CA THR A 71 -2.50 1.46 7.22
C THR A 71 -1.99 2.39 6.12
N ILE A 72 -2.16 2.02 4.84
CA ILE A 72 -1.75 2.84 3.69
C ILE A 72 -2.51 4.17 3.64
N GLN A 73 -3.81 4.17 3.99
CA GLN A 73 -4.60 5.41 4.10
C GLN A 73 -4.07 6.34 5.20
N SER A 74 -3.66 5.77 6.35
CA SER A 74 -3.02 6.55 7.42
C SER A 74 -1.70 7.19 6.97
N VAL A 75 -0.89 6.46 6.21
CA VAL A 75 0.35 6.99 5.60
C VAL A 75 0.04 8.12 4.61
N ARG A 76 -0.96 7.94 3.75
CA ARG A 76 -1.38 8.99 2.80
C ARG A 76 -1.80 10.27 3.51
N ALA A 77 -2.45 10.16 4.67
CA ALA A 77 -2.86 11.31 5.47
C ALA A 77 -1.68 12.16 5.98
N GLN A 78 -0.45 11.63 5.92
CA GLN A 78 0.79 12.37 6.22
C GLN A 78 1.33 13.16 5.02
N ASN A 79 0.53 13.39 3.98
CA ASN A 79 0.92 14.08 2.74
C ASN A 79 2.05 13.38 1.95
N VAL A 80 2.16 12.07 2.07
CA VAL A 80 3.04 11.25 1.23
C VAL A 80 2.28 10.82 -0.03
N ALA A 81 2.82 11.12 -1.20
CA ALA A 81 2.28 10.60 -2.46
C ALA A 81 2.59 9.12 -2.57
N ILE A 82 1.62 8.30 -2.98
CA ILE A 82 1.79 6.84 -3.06
C ILE A 82 1.54 6.38 -4.49
N VAL A 83 2.49 5.64 -5.05
CA VAL A 83 2.32 4.84 -6.26
C VAL A 83 2.32 3.39 -5.85
N TRP A 84 1.23 2.68 -6.10
CA TRP A 84 1.04 1.31 -5.67
C TRP A 84 0.74 0.39 -6.85
N ILE A 85 1.60 -0.61 -7.06
CA ILE A 85 1.42 -1.68 -8.04
C ILE A 85 0.86 -2.88 -7.31
N GLU A 86 -0.25 -3.42 -7.80
CA GLU A 86 -0.96 -4.54 -7.16
C GLU A 86 -1.74 -5.36 -8.19
N HIS A 87 -1.90 -6.63 -7.93
CA HIS A 87 -2.81 -7.51 -8.64
C HIS A 87 -4.10 -7.82 -7.84
N VAL A 88 -4.12 -7.46 -6.57
CA VAL A 88 -5.29 -7.56 -5.68
C VAL A 88 -6.17 -6.34 -5.90
N VAL A 89 -6.97 -6.35 -6.96
CA VAL A 89 -7.73 -5.19 -7.47
C VAL A 89 -8.62 -4.54 -6.41
N HIS A 90 -9.30 -5.34 -5.57
CA HIS A 90 -10.19 -4.79 -4.53
C HIS A 90 -9.43 -3.96 -3.49
N ALA A 91 -8.16 -4.29 -3.19
CA ALA A 91 -7.33 -3.49 -2.30
C ALA A 91 -7.01 -2.12 -2.90
N LEU A 92 -6.70 -2.06 -4.21
CA LEU A 92 -6.50 -0.79 -4.92
C LEU A 92 -7.77 0.06 -4.92
N LEU A 93 -8.90 -0.52 -5.35
CA LEU A 93 -10.18 0.19 -5.47
C LEU A 93 -10.66 0.80 -4.14
N ALA A 94 -10.26 0.21 -3.02
CA ALA A 94 -10.62 0.70 -1.69
C ALA A 94 -9.90 2.00 -1.29
N CYS A 95 -8.78 2.37 -1.94
CA CYS A 95 -7.99 3.51 -1.44
C CYS A 95 -7.36 4.40 -2.51
N VAL A 96 -7.24 3.98 -3.77
CA VAL A 96 -6.58 4.81 -4.79
C VAL A 96 -7.53 5.87 -5.35
N GLN A 97 -6.98 7.03 -5.70
CA GLN A 97 -7.71 8.13 -6.32
C GLN A 97 -7.66 8.07 -7.85
N ARG A 98 -6.66 7.40 -8.39
CA ARG A 98 -6.44 7.21 -9.83
C ARG A 98 -5.91 5.81 -10.06
N LEU A 99 -6.48 5.13 -11.03
CA LEU A 99 -6.02 3.83 -11.51
C LEU A 99 -5.31 3.99 -12.86
N VAL A 100 -4.22 3.27 -13.03
CA VAL A 100 -3.48 3.16 -14.28
C VAL A 100 -3.37 1.67 -14.60
N VAL A 101 -3.78 1.28 -15.80
CA VAL A 101 -3.75 -0.11 -16.24
C VAL A 101 -2.73 -0.28 -17.35
N LEU A 102 -1.78 -1.18 -17.13
CA LEU A 102 -0.73 -1.52 -18.09
C LEU A 102 -0.95 -2.93 -18.63
N ASN A 103 -0.70 -3.11 -19.93
CA ASN A 103 -0.68 -4.41 -20.57
C ASN A 103 0.47 -4.48 -21.56
N PHE A 104 1.34 -5.49 -21.45
CA PHE A 104 2.53 -5.66 -22.29
C PHE A 104 3.36 -4.37 -22.48
N GLY A 105 3.53 -3.60 -21.42
CA GLY A 105 4.31 -2.35 -21.44
C GLY A 105 3.57 -1.13 -22.00
N ALA A 106 2.32 -1.29 -22.47
CA ALA A 106 1.48 -0.19 -22.95
C ALA A 106 0.46 0.24 -21.89
N LEU A 107 0.24 1.54 -21.79
CA LEU A 107 -0.85 2.10 -20.98
C LEU A 107 -2.15 1.95 -21.76
N ILE A 108 -3.09 1.16 -21.23
CA ILE A 108 -4.37 0.88 -21.91
C ILE A 108 -5.54 1.69 -21.33
N ALA A 109 -5.48 2.05 -20.05
CA ALA A 109 -6.50 2.89 -19.43
C ALA A 109 -5.93 3.63 -18.22
N GLN A 110 -6.48 4.81 -17.93
CA GLN A 110 -6.16 5.56 -16.71
C GLN A 110 -7.31 6.50 -16.33
N GLY A 111 -7.50 6.73 -15.05
CA GLY A 111 -8.53 7.67 -14.56
C GLY A 111 -9.14 7.28 -13.25
N GLU A 112 -10.41 7.64 -13.05
CA GLU A 112 -11.20 7.26 -11.89
C GLU A 112 -11.29 5.72 -11.82
N PRO A 113 -11.01 5.09 -10.65
CA PRO A 113 -10.82 3.65 -10.54
C PRO A 113 -11.98 2.81 -11.06
N HIS A 114 -13.22 3.12 -10.68
CA HIS A 114 -14.38 2.34 -11.10
C HIS A 114 -14.69 2.52 -12.59
N ALA A 115 -14.50 3.73 -13.13
CA ALA A 115 -14.67 3.98 -14.56
C ALA A 115 -13.63 3.21 -15.40
N VAL A 116 -12.39 3.17 -14.95
CA VAL A 116 -11.31 2.41 -15.59
C VAL A 116 -11.63 0.91 -15.58
N MET A 117 -12.06 0.36 -14.44
CA MET A 117 -12.41 -1.05 -14.33
C MET A 117 -13.66 -1.43 -15.15
N ALA A 118 -14.57 -0.48 -15.39
CA ALA A 118 -15.76 -0.68 -16.24
C ALA A 118 -15.46 -0.56 -17.75
N SER A 119 -14.26 -0.11 -18.13
CA SER A 119 -13.94 0.05 -19.56
C SER A 119 -13.87 -1.30 -20.26
N PRO A 120 -14.42 -1.42 -21.50
CA PRO A 120 -14.41 -2.69 -22.25
C PRO A 120 -13.02 -3.25 -22.48
N GLU A 121 -12.04 -2.40 -22.69
CA GLU A 121 -10.65 -2.79 -22.92
C GLU A 121 -10.01 -3.44 -21.68
N VAL A 122 -10.23 -2.87 -20.50
CA VAL A 122 -9.74 -3.43 -19.22
C VAL A 122 -10.46 -4.74 -18.92
N GLN A 123 -11.78 -4.80 -19.10
CA GLN A 123 -12.55 -6.02 -18.86
C GLN A 123 -12.11 -7.17 -19.76
N ARG A 124 -11.87 -6.91 -21.05
CA ARG A 124 -11.37 -7.92 -21.98
C ARG A 124 -9.99 -8.45 -21.56
N VAL A 125 -9.07 -7.57 -21.13
CA VAL A 125 -7.68 -7.96 -20.83
C VAL A 125 -7.56 -8.62 -19.47
N TYR A 126 -8.24 -8.09 -18.45
CA TYR A 126 -8.06 -8.50 -17.05
C TYR A 126 -9.15 -9.43 -16.51
N MET A 127 -10.36 -9.34 -17.05
CA MET A 127 -11.49 -10.13 -16.57
C MET A 127 -11.82 -11.29 -17.51
N GLY A 128 -11.19 -11.35 -18.70
CA GLY A 128 -11.48 -12.39 -19.70
C GLY A 128 -12.91 -12.35 -20.23
N ILE A 129 -13.59 -11.22 -20.11
CA ILE A 129 -14.96 -11.03 -20.58
C ILE A 129 -14.90 -10.58 -22.05
N GLU A 130 -15.40 -11.40 -22.96
CA GLU A 130 -15.69 -10.96 -24.33
C GLU A 130 -16.91 -10.02 -24.28
N VAL A 131 -16.72 -8.77 -24.71
CA VAL A 131 -17.76 -7.72 -24.80
C VAL A 131 -18.26 -7.67 -26.23
#